data_52a9eaf4929eb605e5330a1067dae243
#
_entry.id   52a9eaf4929eb605e5330a1067dae243
#
_cell.length_a   1.000
_cell.length_b   1.000
_cell.length_c   1.000
_cell.angle_alpha   90.00
_cell.angle_beta   90.00
_cell.angle_gamma   90.00
#
_symmetry.space_group_name_H-M   'P 1'
#
loop_
_entity.id
_entity.type
_entity.pdbx_description
1 polymer ?
#
loop_
_entity_poly.entity_id
_entity_poly.type
_entity_poly.pdbx_seq_one_letter_code
_entity_poly.pdbx_strand_id
1 'polypeptide(L)'
;MEHPGFFERAGPFSLGAIAEATSTKAADGADLDFKIRDVRTLDSAAQGDLSFLDNRKYLPLFAATGASACLVAPKFASQAPAATACLVTAEPYRAFAKALALFYPDAMQPKAAPDGEGSDLASRVDPTAILEPGATVERGAVVGPEARIGRGTTIAAGSVIGYRVYIGRDCYIGPNASLTHTLVGNHVTIHAGVAIGQDGFGFAMGKAGHLKVPQIGRVIVQDGVEIGANTTIDRGALRDTIIGEGTKIDNLVQIGHNVVIGRHCIIVAQTGISGSAELGDFVALGGQVGVVGHVKIGAGAQIAASSNVRGDVPPGVRWGGTPAKPLRLWFRELTLLRKLAERKDLTLDQGEGSSHTGEEPTLSREPRGAGPDE
;
A
#
# COMPACT_ATOMS: atom_id res chain seq x y z
N MET A 1 -15.80 -3.15 10.36
CA MET A 1 -15.80 -2.03 9.38
C MET A 1 -16.13 -2.66 8.04
N GLU A 2 -17.19 -2.22 7.37
CA GLU A 2 -17.47 -2.70 6.02
C GLU A 2 -16.38 -2.23 5.04
N HIS A 3 -16.14 -2.99 3.97
CA HIS A 3 -15.24 -2.55 2.91
C HIS A 3 -15.71 -1.21 2.32
N PRO A 4 -14.80 -0.39 1.79
CA PRO A 4 -15.07 1.02 1.43
C PRO A 4 -16.20 1.28 0.43
N GLY A 5 -16.78 0.25 -0.19
CA GLY A 5 -17.91 0.41 -1.11
C GLY A 5 -17.55 0.92 -2.51
N PHE A 6 -16.27 0.81 -2.92
CA PHE A 6 -15.84 1.12 -4.28
C PHE A 6 -15.94 -0.07 -5.23
N PHE A 7 -15.99 -1.27 -4.69
CA PHE A 7 -16.13 -2.51 -5.43
C PHE A 7 -17.37 -3.26 -4.98
N GLU A 8 -18.09 -3.85 -5.91
CA GLU A 8 -19.17 -4.77 -5.59
C GLU A 8 -18.59 -6.09 -5.12
N ARG A 9 -19.08 -6.56 -3.96
CA ARG A 9 -18.67 -7.84 -3.40
C ARG A 9 -19.55 -8.97 -3.95
N ALA A 10 -18.91 -9.93 -4.60
CA ALA A 10 -19.55 -11.19 -4.96
C ALA A 10 -19.73 -12.13 -3.75
N GLY A 11 -20.58 -13.12 -3.87
CA GLY A 11 -20.83 -14.11 -2.83
C GLY A 11 -22.15 -13.90 -2.07
N PRO A 12 -22.36 -14.52 -0.89
CA PRO A 12 -21.38 -15.33 -0.13
C PRO A 12 -21.00 -16.65 -0.82
N PHE A 13 -19.77 -17.14 -0.59
CA PHE A 13 -19.29 -18.42 -1.11
C PHE A 13 -19.20 -19.48 -0.02
N SER A 14 -19.37 -20.76 -0.37
CA SER A 14 -19.09 -21.85 0.56
C SER A 14 -17.59 -22.03 0.77
N LEU A 15 -17.19 -22.54 1.93
CA LEU A 15 -15.79 -22.83 2.23
C LEU A 15 -15.18 -23.80 1.21
N GLY A 16 -15.96 -24.77 0.75
CA GLY A 16 -15.57 -25.72 -0.31
C GLY A 16 -15.29 -25.00 -1.65
N ALA A 17 -16.17 -24.09 -2.08
CA ALA A 17 -15.96 -23.31 -3.31
C ALA A 17 -14.70 -22.42 -3.23
N ILE A 18 -14.44 -21.87 -2.05
CA ILE A 18 -13.21 -21.09 -1.81
C ILE A 18 -11.98 -22.00 -1.87
N ALA A 19 -12.03 -23.18 -1.22
CA ALA A 19 -10.93 -24.14 -1.25
C ALA A 19 -10.57 -24.57 -2.68
N GLU A 20 -11.58 -24.83 -3.50
CA GLU A 20 -11.42 -25.15 -4.92
C GLU A 20 -10.79 -23.98 -5.71
N ALA A 21 -11.38 -22.78 -5.62
CA ALA A 21 -10.91 -21.60 -6.34
C ALA A 21 -9.47 -21.21 -5.95
N THR A 22 -9.12 -21.39 -4.67
CA THR A 22 -7.77 -21.07 -4.16
C THR A 22 -6.78 -22.20 -4.29
N SER A 23 -7.22 -23.42 -4.71
CA SER A 23 -6.40 -24.64 -4.79
C SER A 23 -5.81 -25.00 -3.43
N THR A 24 -6.62 -24.92 -2.37
CA THR A 24 -6.25 -25.24 -0.98
C THR A 24 -6.96 -26.48 -0.49
N LYS A 25 -6.45 -27.09 0.59
CA LYS A 25 -7.09 -28.25 1.23
C LYS A 25 -7.70 -27.80 2.56
N ALA A 26 -8.98 -28.04 2.73
CA ALA A 26 -9.62 -27.82 4.04
C ALA A 26 -9.07 -28.82 5.06
N ALA A 27 -8.87 -28.35 6.30
CA ALA A 27 -8.52 -29.23 7.42
C ALA A 27 -9.65 -30.23 7.72
N ASP A 28 -9.29 -31.37 8.28
CA ASP A 28 -10.25 -32.41 8.64
C ASP A 28 -11.32 -31.87 9.60
N GLY A 29 -12.59 -32.20 9.31
CA GLY A 29 -13.73 -31.75 10.10
C GLY A 29 -14.26 -30.34 9.79
N ALA A 30 -13.71 -29.65 8.80
CA ALA A 30 -14.23 -28.37 8.36
C ALA A 30 -15.57 -28.52 7.63
N ASP A 31 -16.56 -27.68 7.99
CA ASP A 31 -17.83 -27.59 7.29
C ASP A 31 -17.66 -26.89 5.95
N LEU A 32 -17.63 -27.65 4.86
CA LEU A 32 -17.41 -27.13 3.50
C LEU A 32 -18.60 -26.32 2.97
N ASP A 33 -19.80 -26.47 3.55
CA ASP A 33 -21.00 -25.73 3.16
C ASP A 33 -21.12 -24.39 3.90
N PHE A 34 -20.30 -24.18 4.93
CA PHE A 34 -20.26 -22.92 5.67
C PHE A 34 -20.03 -21.72 4.75
N LYS A 35 -20.87 -20.69 4.91
CA LYS A 35 -20.84 -19.51 4.03
C LYS A 35 -19.88 -18.44 4.55
N ILE A 36 -18.87 -18.15 3.76
CA ILE A 36 -17.96 -17.03 3.95
C ILE A 36 -18.52 -15.82 3.19
N ARG A 37 -18.59 -14.69 3.88
CA ARG A 37 -19.20 -13.46 3.36
C ARG A 37 -18.18 -12.48 2.82
N ASP A 38 -16.95 -12.47 3.37
CA ASP A 38 -15.95 -11.48 3.04
C ASP A 38 -14.53 -11.96 3.38
N VAL A 39 -13.54 -11.18 2.93
CA VAL A 39 -12.10 -11.38 3.22
C VAL A 39 -11.60 -10.21 4.06
N ARG A 40 -11.03 -10.50 5.23
CA ARG A 40 -10.59 -9.49 6.21
C ARG A 40 -9.19 -9.79 6.74
N THR A 41 -8.56 -8.78 7.33
CA THR A 41 -7.28 -8.97 8.05
C THR A 41 -7.52 -9.72 9.37
N LEU A 42 -6.49 -10.42 9.90
CA LEU A 42 -6.61 -11.24 11.10
C LEU A 42 -7.22 -10.53 12.32
N ASP A 43 -6.90 -9.25 12.48
CA ASP A 43 -7.34 -8.41 13.61
C ASP A 43 -8.74 -7.81 13.43
N SER A 44 -9.24 -7.77 12.20
CA SER A 44 -10.56 -7.20 11.89
C SER A 44 -11.59 -8.25 11.46
N ALA A 45 -11.16 -9.48 11.22
CA ALA A 45 -12.04 -10.57 10.82
C ALA A 45 -12.97 -10.99 11.96
N ALA A 46 -14.23 -11.23 11.61
CA ALA A 46 -15.29 -11.70 12.48
C ALA A 46 -15.90 -13.00 11.95
N GLN A 47 -16.93 -13.49 12.62
CA GLN A 47 -17.67 -14.66 12.17
C GLN A 47 -18.24 -14.44 10.76
N GLY A 48 -17.95 -15.37 9.85
CA GLY A 48 -18.32 -15.32 8.45
C GLY A 48 -17.25 -14.73 7.55
N ASP A 49 -16.08 -14.36 8.07
CA ASP A 49 -14.98 -13.82 7.28
C ASP A 49 -13.87 -14.86 7.06
N LEU A 50 -13.19 -14.74 5.91
CA LEU A 50 -11.94 -15.43 5.58
C LEU A 50 -10.76 -14.49 5.90
N SER A 51 -9.69 -15.05 6.47
CA SER A 51 -8.43 -14.34 6.64
C SER A 51 -7.25 -15.17 6.11
N PHE A 52 -6.02 -14.70 6.29
CA PHE A 52 -4.83 -15.45 5.92
C PHE A 52 -3.67 -15.20 6.87
N LEU A 53 -2.76 -16.20 6.99
CA LEU A 53 -1.50 -16.09 7.71
C LEU A 53 -0.36 -16.55 6.82
N ASP A 54 0.52 -15.63 6.45
CA ASP A 54 1.73 -15.93 5.68
C ASP A 54 3.01 -15.71 6.50
N ASN A 55 3.04 -14.71 7.37
CA ASN A 55 4.21 -14.33 8.13
C ASN A 55 4.07 -14.68 9.63
N ARG A 56 5.11 -15.36 10.18
CA ARG A 56 5.21 -15.74 11.60
C ARG A 56 5.02 -14.56 12.57
N LYS A 57 5.37 -13.35 12.18
CA LYS A 57 5.19 -12.12 12.98
C LYS A 57 3.72 -11.91 13.41
N TYR A 58 2.77 -12.40 12.63
CA TYR A 58 1.32 -12.24 12.89
C TYR A 58 0.68 -13.42 13.63
N LEU A 59 1.44 -14.40 14.14
CA LEU A 59 0.92 -15.50 14.94
C LEU A 59 0.07 -15.06 16.15
N PRO A 60 0.44 -14.00 16.90
CA PRO A 60 -0.41 -13.52 18.00
C PRO A 60 -1.79 -13.05 17.53
N LEU A 61 -1.86 -12.38 16.35
CA LEU A 61 -3.14 -11.96 15.76
C LEU A 61 -3.93 -13.17 15.25
N PHE A 62 -3.25 -14.19 14.72
CA PHE A 62 -3.90 -15.43 14.28
C PHE A 62 -4.53 -16.18 15.45
N ALA A 63 -3.84 -16.28 16.58
CA ALA A 63 -4.37 -16.93 17.78
C ALA A 63 -5.59 -16.20 18.37
N ALA A 64 -5.74 -14.90 18.09
CA ALA A 64 -6.83 -14.07 18.60
C ALA A 64 -7.89 -13.73 17.52
N THR A 65 -7.76 -14.23 16.29
CA THR A 65 -8.66 -13.87 15.19
C THR A 65 -10.08 -14.37 15.42
N GLY A 66 -11.07 -13.56 15.03
CA GLY A 66 -12.49 -13.95 14.96
C GLY A 66 -12.89 -14.54 13.60
N ALA A 67 -11.96 -14.75 12.67
CA ALA A 67 -12.23 -15.29 11.34
C ALA A 67 -12.85 -16.69 11.41
N SER A 68 -13.88 -16.98 10.61
CA SER A 68 -14.43 -18.32 10.47
C SER A 68 -13.53 -19.26 9.68
N ALA A 69 -12.70 -18.73 8.79
CA ALA A 69 -11.70 -19.51 8.04
C ALA A 69 -10.40 -18.73 7.86
N CYS A 70 -9.28 -19.46 7.71
CA CYS A 70 -7.98 -18.85 7.48
C CYS A 70 -7.15 -19.67 6.48
N LEU A 71 -6.60 -18.99 5.48
CA LEU A 71 -5.60 -19.54 4.55
C LEU A 71 -4.25 -19.57 5.27
N VAL A 72 -3.64 -20.75 5.41
CA VAL A 72 -2.50 -20.93 6.31
C VAL A 72 -1.53 -21.99 5.79
N ALA A 73 -0.22 -21.79 6.07
CA ALA A 73 0.79 -22.81 5.77
C ALA A 73 0.63 -24.03 6.73
N PRO A 74 0.98 -25.27 6.28
CA PRO A 74 0.81 -26.49 7.10
C PRO A 74 1.40 -26.38 8.50
N LYS A 75 2.56 -25.75 8.64
CA LYS A 75 3.27 -25.57 9.92
C LYS A 75 2.54 -24.72 10.97
N PHE A 76 1.53 -23.96 10.55
CA PHE A 76 0.76 -23.07 11.45
C PHE A 76 -0.68 -23.53 11.66
N ALA A 77 -1.16 -24.51 10.90
CA ALA A 77 -2.56 -24.94 10.94
C ALA A 77 -2.99 -25.40 12.35
N SER A 78 -2.10 -26.05 13.10
CA SER A 78 -2.37 -26.50 14.47
C SER A 78 -2.49 -25.37 15.51
N GLN A 79 -2.17 -24.14 15.13
CA GLN A 79 -2.22 -22.97 16.02
C GLN A 79 -3.49 -22.13 15.80
N ALA A 80 -4.41 -22.61 14.94
CA ALA A 80 -5.67 -21.92 14.69
C ALA A 80 -6.57 -21.96 15.94
N PRO A 81 -7.35 -20.89 16.20
CA PRO A 81 -8.44 -20.97 17.16
C PRO A 81 -9.42 -22.08 16.80
N ALA A 82 -10.03 -22.69 17.80
CA ALA A 82 -10.96 -23.82 17.60
C ALA A 82 -12.16 -23.49 16.69
N ALA A 83 -12.55 -22.22 16.62
CA ALA A 83 -13.64 -21.73 15.78
C ALA A 83 -13.22 -21.38 14.35
N THR A 84 -11.92 -21.47 14.01
CA THR A 84 -11.39 -21.06 12.71
C THR A 84 -11.02 -22.27 11.87
N ALA A 85 -11.73 -22.50 10.77
CA ALA A 85 -11.41 -23.56 9.80
C ALA A 85 -10.13 -23.19 9.03
N CYS A 86 -9.18 -24.12 8.91
CA CYS A 86 -7.97 -23.91 8.13
C CYS A 86 -8.12 -24.38 6.69
N LEU A 87 -7.82 -23.51 5.75
CA LEU A 87 -7.55 -23.85 4.35
C LEU A 87 -6.02 -23.91 4.14
N VAL A 88 -5.49 -25.13 4.06
CA VAL A 88 -4.05 -25.39 4.13
C VAL A 88 -3.42 -25.35 2.75
N THR A 89 -2.34 -24.59 2.61
CA THR A 89 -1.55 -24.46 1.37
C THR A 89 -0.10 -24.11 1.67
N ALA A 90 0.81 -24.43 0.78
CA ALA A 90 2.21 -23.99 0.86
C ALA A 90 2.39 -22.49 0.55
N GLU A 91 1.41 -21.86 -0.12
CA GLU A 91 1.44 -20.48 -0.61
C GLU A 91 0.22 -19.67 -0.10
N PRO A 92 0.10 -19.36 1.21
CA PRO A 92 -1.08 -18.69 1.75
C PRO A 92 -1.38 -17.33 1.11
N TYR A 93 -0.35 -16.54 0.82
CA TYR A 93 -0.51 -15.22 0.20
C TYR A 93 -1.02 -15.31 -1.25
N ARG A 94 -0.59 -16.33 -1.99
CA ARG A 94 -1.11 -16.59 -3.34
C ARG A 94 -2.56 -17.08 -3.32
N ALA A 95 -2.91 -17.91 -2.36
CA ALA A 95 -4.30 -18.34 -2.14
C ALA A 95 -5.20 -17.16 -1.73
N PHE A 96 -4.69 -16.27 -0.89
CA PHE A 96 -5.36 -15.02 -0.52
C PHE A 96 -5.64 -14.12 -1.74
N ALA A 97 -4.66 -13.95 -2.65
CA ALA A 97 -4.87 -13.18 -3.88
C ALA A 97 -6.01 -13.77 -4.74
N LYS A 98 -6.09 -15.09 -4.86
CA LYS A 98 -7.19 -15.77 -5.56
C LYS A 98 -8.54 -15.58 -4.85
N ALA A 99 -8.56 -15.65 -3.52
CA ALA A 99 -9.76 -15.41 -2.74
C ALA A 99 -10.26 -13.97 -2.93
N LEU A 100 -9.38 -12.97 -2.88
CA LEU A 100 -9.75 -11.58 -3.16
C LEU A 100 -10.29 -11.40 -4.58
N ALA A 101 -9.69 -12.02 -5.59
CA ALA A 101 -10.20 -11.99 -6.95
C ALA A 101 -11.59 -12.63 -7.09
N LEU A 102 -11.88 -13.68 -6.29
CA LEU A 102 -13.20 -14.30 -6.25
C LEU A 102 -14.26 -13.39 -5.65
N PHE A 103 -13.95 -12.73 -4.51
CA PHE A 103 -14.89 -11.82 -3.83
C PHE A 103 -15.01 -10.45 -4.50
N TYR A 104 -13.97 -9.99 -5.18
CA TYR A 104 -13.90 -8.66 -5.81
C TYR A 104 -13.37 -8.75 -7.24
N PRO A 105 -14.13 -9.35 -8.17
CA PRO A 105 -13.68 -9.57 -9.55
C PRO A 105 -13.36 -8.25 -10.27
N ASP A 106 -14.09 -7.18 -9.98
CA ASP A 106 -13.88 -5.86 -10.59
C ASP A 106 -12.58 -5.17 -10.12
N ALA A 107 -11.98 -5.64 -9.01
CA ALA A 107 -10.71 -5.10 -8.54
C ALA A 107 -9.48 -5.63 -9.32
N MET A 108 -9.68 -6.54 -10.26
CA MET A 108 -8.58 -7.08 -11.10
C MET A 108 -8.13 -6.10 -12.20
N GLN A 109 -8.97 -5.13 -12.56
CA GLN A 109 -8.64 -4.10 -13.56
C GLN A 109 -9.01 -2.72 -13.01
N PRO A 110 -8.06 -1.77 -12.97
CA PRO A 110 -8.37 -0.40 -12.60
C PRO A 110 -9.36 0.22 -13.60
N LYS A 111 -10.50 0.70 -13.10
CA LYS A 111 -11.47 1.46 -13.89
C LYS A 111 -11.35 2.93 -13.46
N ALA A 112 -10.83 3.79 -14.33
CA ALA A 112 -10.58 5.20 -13.99
C ALA A 112 -11.86 6.03 -13.93
N ALA A 113 -12.74 5.91 -14.91
CA ALA A 113 -14.07 6.50 -14.91
C ALA A 113 -14.98 5.66 -15.80
N PRO A 114 -16.28 5.54 -15.49
CA PRO A 114 -17.20 4.90 -16.42
C PRO A 114 -17.32 5.73 -17.70
N ASP A 115 -17.49 5.05 -18.82
CA ASP A 115 -17.71 5.65 -20.12
C ASP A 115 -18.95 6.55 -20.08
N GLY A 116 -18.76 7.86 -20.08
CA GLY A 116 -19.82 8.85 -20.22
C GLY A 116 -20.01 9.20 -21.69
N GLU A 117 -21.20 9.06 -22.22
CA GLU A 117 -21.54 9.54 -23.56
C GLU A 117 -21.47 11.07 -23.62
N GLY A 118 -20.64 11.64 -24.51
CA GLY A 118 -20.61 13.06 -24.78
C GLY A 118 -19.32 13.56 -25.42
N SER A 119 -19.45 14.16 -26.60
CA SER A 119 -18.34 14.60 -27.46
C SER A 119 -17.91 16.06 -27.27
N ASP A 120 -18.31 16.74 -26.19
CA ASP A 120 -18.00 18.15 -25.97
C ASP A 120 -16.85 18.36 -24.99
N LEU A 121 -15.88 19.24 -25.29
CA LEU A 121 -14.75 19.64 -24.44
C LEU A 121 -15.19 20.43 -23.18
N ALA A 122 -16.49 20.44 -22.86
CA ALA A 122 -17.00 20.92 -21.60
C ALA A 122 -16.57 20.00 -20.45
N SER A 123 -16.59 20.49 -19.22
CA SER A 123 -16.40 19.64 -18.04
C SER A 123 -17.44 18.51 -18.07
N ARG A 124 -16.98 17.26 -17.87
CA ARG A 124 -17.88 16.11 -17.80
C ARG A 124 -18.22 15.83 -16.34
N VAL A 125 -19.34 16.32 -15.90
CA VAL A 125 -19.86 16.01 -14.56
C VAL A 125 -20.98 14.99 -14.73
N ASP A 126 -20.81 13.80 -14.14
CA ASP A 126 -21.85 12.79 -14.18
C ASP A 126 -23.14 13.28 -13.50
N PRO A 127 -24.34 13.01 -14.06
CA PRO A 127 -25.60 13.46 -13.47
C PRO A 127 -25.87 12.97 -12.04
N THR A 128 -25.25 11.88 -11.62
CA THR A 128 -25.38 11.34 -10.25
C THR A 128 -24.38 11.94 -9.27
N ALA A 129 -23.40 12.71 -9.76
CA ALA A 129 -22.46 13.41 -8.89
C ALA A 129 -23.15 14.53 -8.10
N ILE A 130 -22.74 14.73 -6.86
CA ILE A 130 -23.28 15.74 -5.96
C ILE A 130 -22.23 16.83 -5.75
N LEU A 131 -22.51 18.03 -6.26
CA LEU A 131 -21.70 19.21 -6.03
C LEU A 131 -22.43 20.13 -5.06
N GLU A 132 -21.80 20.47 -3.94
CA GLU A 132 -22.34 21.50 -3.04
C GLU A 132 -22.30 22.89 -3.72
N PRO A 133 -23.22 23.80 -3.38
CA PRO A 133 -23.20 25.16 -3.91
C PRO A 133 -21.85 25.87 -3.68
N GLY A 134 -21.27 26.46 -4.73
CA GLY A 134 -19.94 27.09 -4.69
C GLY A 134 -18.76 26.17 -5.00
N ALA A 135 -19.01 24.88 -5.27
CA ALA A 135 -18.00 24.01 -5.90
C ALA A 135 -17.80 24.42 -7.37
N THR A 136 -16.55 24.42 -7.83
CA THR A 136 -16.15 24.80 -9.19
C THR A 136 -15.52 23.63 -9.90
N VAL A 137 -15.97 23.31 -11.12
CA VAL A 137 -15.34 22.31 -11.99
C VAL A 137 -14.90 23.01 -13.26
N GLU A 138 -13.58 23.09 -13.45
CA GLU A 138 -13.01 23.78 -14.61
C GLU A 138 -13.18 22.96 -15.89
N ARG A 139 -13.07 23.64 -17.03
CA ARG A 139 -13.23 23.03 -18.35
C ARG A 139 -12.22 21.88 -18.57
N GLY A 140 -12.71 20.75 -19.08
CA GLY A 140 -11.92 19.56 -19.35
C GLY A 140 -11.71 18.66 -18.14
N ALA A 141 -12.20 19.05 -16.95
CA ALA A 141 -12.22 18.14 -15.81
C ALA A 141 -13.35 17.11 -15.96
N VAL A 142 -13.15 15.92 -15.39
CA VAL A 142 -14.11 14.82 -15.37
C VAL A 142 -14.48 14.51 -13.93
N VAL A 143 -15.78 14.48 -13.62
CA VAL A 143 -16.32 14.07 -12.31
C VAL A 143 -17.23 12.87 -12.53
N GLY A 144 -16.81 11.73 -12.01
CA GLY A 144 -17.46 10.44 -12.19
C GLY A 144 -18.75 10.27 -11.38
N PRO A 145 -19.47 9.16 -11.60
CA PRO A 145 -20.74 8.89 -10.94
C PRO A 145 -20.61 8.86 -9.42
N GLU A 146 -21.67 9.31 -8.76
CA GLU A 146 -21.79 9.33 -7.29
C GLU A 146 -20.64 10.04 -6.55
N ALA A 147 -19.75 10.74 -7.27
CA ALA A 147 -18.73 11.56 -6.64
C ALA A 147 -19.38 12.72 -5.86
N ARG A 148 -18.74 13.15 -4.78
CA ARG A 148 -19.24 14.26 -3.94
C ARG A 148 -18.18 15.31 -3.77
N ILE A 149 -18.51 16.55 -4.11
CA ILE A 149 -17.58 17.69 -4.06
C ILE A 149 -18.17 18.75 -3.11
N GLY A 150 -17.43 19.05 -2.06
CA GLY A 150 -17.83 20.05 -1.07
C GLY A 150 -17.74 21.48 -1.60
N ARG A 151 -18.47 22.41 -0.95
CA ARG A 151 -18.49 23.83 -1.29
C ARG A 151 -17.08 24.45 -1.26
N GLY A 152 -16.84 25.46 -2.07
CA GLY A 152 -15.56 26.18 -2.13
C GLY A 152 -14.42 25.36 -2.76
N THR A 153 -14.68 24.09 -3.11
CA THR A 153 -13.67 23.22 -3.73
C THR A 153 -13.60 23.49 -5.22
N THR A 154 -12.36 23.59 -5.73
CA THR A 154 -12.06 23.73 -7.15
C THR A 154 -11.46 22.46 -7.71
N ILE A 155 -12.04 21.90 -8.75
CA ILE A 155 -11.50 20.82 -9.57
C ILE A 155 -10.93 21.45 -10.84
N ALA A 156 -9.60 21.53 -10.92
CA ALA A 156 -8.91 22.21 -12.02
C ALA A 156 -8.93 21.39 -13.32
N ALA A 157 -8.63 22.07 -14.40
CA ALA A 157 -8.69 21.55 -15.77
C ALA A 157 -7.92 20.23 -15.95
N GLY A 158 -8.53 19.28 -16.69
CA GLY A 158 -7.94 17.98 -16.99
C GLY A 158 -7.91 16.98 -15.81
N SER A 159 -8.39 17.35 -14.63
CA SER A 159 -8.46 16.45 -13.49
C SER A 159 -9.55 15.40 -13.68
N VAL A 160 -9.32 14.20 -13.15
CA VAL A 160 -10.25 13.08 -13.17
C VAL A 160 -10.62 12.69 -11.76
N ILE A 161 -11.88 12.86 -11.39
CA ILE A 161 -12.45 12.43 -10.12
C ILE A 161 -13.29 11.18 -10.40
N GLY A 162 -12.84 10.06 -9.86
CA GLY A 162 -13.44 8.74 -10.12
C GLY A 162 -14.78 8.51 -9.41
N TYR A 163 -15.35 7.34 -9.66
CA TYR A 163 -16.58 6.86 -9.05
C TYR A 163 -16.51 6.89 -7.52
N ARG A 164 -17.55 7.43 -6.88
CA ARG A 164 -17.69 7.53 -5.41
C ARG A 164 -16.55 8.22 -4.67
N VAL A 165 -15.72 8.97 -5.34
CA VAL A 165 -14.72 9.79 -4.66
C VAL A 165 -15.42 10.89 -3.88
N TYR A 166 -15.02 11.07 -2.62
CA TYR A 166 -15.50 12.17 -1.79
C TYR A 166 -14.39 13.20 -1.60
N ILE A 167 -14.70 14.47 -1.88
CA ILE A 167 -13.80 15.60 -1.61
C ILE A 167 -14.54 16.60 -0.74
N GLY A 168 -13.94 16.93 0.40
CA GLY A 168 -14.47 17.87 1.36
C GLY A 168 -14.56 19.30 0.84
N ARG A 169 -14.64 20.26 1.74
CA ARG A 169 -14.85 21.68 1.46
C ARG A 169 -13.54 22.44 1.38
N ASP A 170 -13.56 23.54 0.61
CA ASP A 170 -12.43 24.48 0.50
C ASP A 170 -11.12 23.79 0.07
N CYS A 171 -11.22 22.80 -0.83
CA CYS A 171 -10.10 22.07 -1.39
C CYS A 171 -9.70 22.62 -2.77
N TYR A 172 -8.46 22.38 -3.14
CA TYR A 172 -7.97 22.62 -4.51
C TYR A 172 -7.41 21.32 -5.09
N ILE A 173 -7.96 20.87 -6.20
CA ILE A 173 -7.47 19.72 -6.96
C ILE A 173 -6.85 20.26 -8.24
N GLY A 174 -5.52 20.24 -8.28
CA GLY A 174 -4.71 20.82 -9.34
C GLY A 174 -4.85 20.12 -10.70
N PRO A 175 -4.44 20.77 -11.79
CA PRO A 175 -4.67 20.28 -13.14
C PRO A 175 -4.04 18.91 -13.38
N ASN A 176 -4.73 18.09 -14.19
CA ASN A 176 -4.32 16.72 -14.53
C ASN A 176 -4.10 15.78 -13.32
N ALA A 177 -4.66 16.10 -12.15
CA ALA A 177 -4.68 15.17 -11.03
C ALA A 177 -5.72 14.08 -11.27
N SER A 178 -5.45 12.84 -10.81
CA SER A 178 -6.39 11.74 -10.88
C SER A 178 -6.65 11.16 -9.49
N LEU A 179 -7.91 11.15 -9.07
CA LEU A 179 -8.34 10.61 -7.78
C LEU A 179 -9.34 9.48 -8.01
N THR A 180 -9.01 8.28 -7.55
CA THR A 180 -9.90 7.11 -7.58
C THR A 180 -9.89 6.46 -6.19
N HIS A 181 -11.00 5.83 -5.78
CA HIS A 181 -11.06 5.09 -4.50
C HIS A 181 -10.56 5.93 -3.30
N THR A 182 -10.89 7.21 -3.26
CA THR A 182 -10.30 8.18 -2.32
C THR A 182 -11.37 8.94 -1.56
N LEU A 183 -11.11 9.17 -0.28
CA LEU A 183 -11.84 10.12 0.56
C LEU A 183 -10.88 11.25 0.95
N VAL A 184 -11.26 12.48 0.66
CA VAL A 184 -10.48 13.70 0.94
C VAL A 184 -11.25 14.56 1.94
N GLY A 185 -10.58 14.99 2.99
CA GLY A 185 -11.10 15.91 4.00
C GLY A 185 -11.26 17.34 3.48
N ASN A 186 -11.30 18.30 4.39
CA ASN A 186 -11.46 19.72 4.09
C ASN A 186 -10.09 20.42 3.99
N HIS A 187 -10.05 21.58 3.31
CA HIS A 187 -8.85 22.44 3.21
C HIS A 187 -7.61 21.69 2.67
N VAL A 188 -7.83 20.70 1.80
CA VAL A 188 -6.76 19.91 1.18
C VAL A 188 -6.32 20.56 -0.13
N THR A 189 -5.00 20.66 -0.32
CA THR A 189 -4.41 21.11 -1.59
C THR A 189 -3.70 19.97 -2.27
N ILE A 190 -4.11 19.63 -3.47
CA ILE A 190 -3.49 18.62 -4.32
C ILE A 190 -2.94 19.32 -5.55
N HIS A 191 -1.62 19.23 -5.77
CA HIS A 191 -0.97 19.91 -6.89
C HIS A 191 -1.10 19.12 -8.20
N ALA A 192 -0.58 19.71 -9.29
CA ALA A 192 -0.73 19.16 -10.64
C ALA A 192 -0.14 17.76 -10.79
N GLY A 193 -0.82 16.91 -11.56
CA GLY A 193 -0.34 15.59 -11.93
C GLY A 193 -0.30 14.55 -10.81
N VAL A 194 -0.84 14.86 -9.64
CA VAL A 194 -0.94 13.91 -8.51
C VAL A 194 -1.87 12.77 -8.89
N ALA A 195 -1.45 11.52 -8.59
CA ALA A 195 -2.29 10.34 -8.77
C ALA A 195 -2.57 9.67 -7.41
N ILE A 196 -3.85 9.51 -7.05
CA ILE A 196 -4.28 8.92 -5.78
C ILE A 196 -5.26 7.79 -6.02
N GLY A 197 -5.02 6.65 -5.36
CA GLY A 197 -5.97 5.54 -5.31
C GLY A 197 -5.82 4.51 -6.42
N GLN A 198 -4.74 4.56 -7.22
CA GLN A 198 -4.36 3.45 -8.09
C GLN A 198 -4.00 2.21 -7.28
N ASP A 199 -3.95 1.05 -7.96
CA ASP A 199 -3.59 -0.22 -7.34
C ASP A 199 -2.23 -0.14 -6.63
N GLY A 200 -2.18 -0.61 -5.39
CA GLY A 200 -0.92 -0.90 -4.73
C GLY A 200 -0.15 -2.01 -5.45
N PHE A 201 1.17 -2.01 -5.32
CA PHE A 201 2.05 -3.03 -5.91
C PHE A 201 1.98 -4.33 -5.09
N GLY A 202 0.92 -5.11 -5.34
CA GLY A 202 0.64 -6.36 -4.65
C GLY A 202 0.66 -7.55 -5.60
N PHE A 203 1.68 -8.43 -5.47
CA PHE A 203 1.80 -9.65 -6.25
C PHE A 203 2.20 -10.83 -5.35
N ALA A 204 1.48 -11.95 -5.47
CA ALA A 204 1.88 -13.23 -4.91
C ALA A 204 2.89 -13.88 -5.85
N MET A 205 4.17 -13.86 -5.47
CA MET A 205 5.25 -14.42 -6.26
C MET A 205 5.21 -15.95 -6.25
N GLY A 206 5.60 -16.60 -7.34
CA GLY A 206 5.66 -18.05 -7.42
C GLY A 206 6.41 -18.53 -8.66
N LYS A 207 6.81 -19.82 -8.68
CA LYS A 207 7.54 -20.44 -9.80
C LYS A 207 6.75 -20.41 -11.11
N ALA A 208 5.42 -20.37 -11.05
CA ALA A 208 4.52 -20.25 -12.21
C ALA A 208 4.25 -18.79 -12.61
N GLY A 209 5.06 -17.83 -12.17
CA GLY A 209 4.89 -16.38 -12.38
C GLY A 209 4.21 -15.68 -11.21
N HIS A 210 3.94 -14.39 -11.40
CA HIS A 210 3.38 -13.51 -10.36
C HIS A 210 1.86 -13.38 -10.52
N LEU A 211 1.11 -13.64 -9.45
CA LEU A 211 -0.34 -13.47 -9.41
C LEU A 211 -0.67 -12.11 -8.79
N LYS A 212 -1.43 -11.29 -9.50
CA LYS A 212 -1.90 -10.00 -8.97
C LYS A 212 -2.79 -10.22 -7.74
N VAL A 213 -2.53 -9.46 -6.69
CA VAL A 213 -3.41 -9.35 -5.51
C VAL A 213 -4.34 -8.15 -5.73
N PRO A 214 -5.66 -8.37 -5.86
CA PRO A 214 -6.61 -7.27 -5.97
C PRO A 214 -6.48 -6.28 -4.82
N GLN A 215 -6.58 -4.99 -5.14
CA GLN A 215 -6.48 -3.89 -4.19
C GLN A 215 -7.87 -3.30 -4.00
N ILE A 216 -8.51 -3.55 -2.85
CA ILE A 216 -9.92 -3.17 -2.59
C ILE A 216 -10.07 -2.12 -1.49
N GLY A 217 -8.97 -1.72 -0.86
CA GLY A 217 -8.94 -0.59 0.07
C GLY A 217 -9.07 0.74 -0.67
N ARG A 218 -8.89 1.81 0.04
CA ARG A 218 -8.96 3.19 -0.46
C ARG A 218 -7.79 4.00 0.07
N VAL A 219 -7.72 5.27 -0.36
CA VAL A 219 -6.87 6.27 0.26
C VAL A 219 -7.74 7.23 1.07
N ILE A 220 -7.32 7.55 2.29
CA ILE A 220 -7.94 8.57 3.14
C ILE A 220 -6.94 9.71 3.32
N VAL A 221 -7.29 10.89 2.84
CA VAL A 221 -6.53 12.12 3.03
C VAL A 221 -7.30 12.98 4.02
N GLN A 222 -6.74 13.23 5.20
CA GLN A 222 -7.40 14.02 6.24
C GLN A 222 -7.29 15.53 5.97
N ASP A 223 -7.88 16.34 6.86
CA ASP A 223 -8.00 17.79 6.69
C ASP A 223 -6.63 18.50 6.62
N GLY A 224 -6.55 19.58 5.87
CA GLY A 224 -5.39 20.47 5.82
C GLY A 224 -4.10 19.84 5.21
N VAL A 225 -4.19 18.68 4.60
CA VAL A 225 -3.06 18.03 3.91
C VAL A 225 -2.71 18.80 2.63
N GLU A 226 -1.43 18.83 2.30
CA GLU A 226 -0.94 19.35 1.01
C GLU A 226 -0.07 18.30 0.32
N ILE A 227 -0.32 18.06 -0.97
CA ILE A 227 0.34 17.00 -1.75
C ILE A 227 0.96 17.63 -2.99
N GLY A 228 2.29 17.60 -3.07
CA GLY A 228 3.11 18.15 -4.14
C GLY A 228 2.94 17.44 -5.48
N ALA A 229 3.32 18.14 -6.54
CA ALA A 229 3.12 17.73 -7.91
C ALA A 229 3.73 16.35 -8.26
N ASN A 230 3.01 15.58 -9.07
CA ASN A 230 3.40 14.24 -9.54
C ASN A 230 3.68 13.24 -8.40
N THR A 231 3.17 13.46 -7.21
CA THR A 231 3.18 12.50 -6.12
C THR A 231 2.15 11.40 -6.38
N THR A 232 2.48 10.17 -6.02
CA THR A 232 1.62 9.00 -6.20
C THR A 232 1.33 8.33 -4.87
N ILE A 233 0.04 8.01 -4.62
CA ILE A 233 -0.42 7.39 -3.38
C ILE A 233 -1.29 6.18 -3.72
N ASP A 234 -0.77 5.00 -3.44
CA ASP A 234 -1.45 3.74 -3.74
C ASP A 234 -2.54 3.44 -2.72
N ARG A 235 -3.65 2.86 -3.17
CA ARG A 235 -4.65 2.31 -2.25
C ARG A 235 -4.19 0.99 -1.63
N GLY A 236 -4.74 0.69 -0.48
CA GLY A 236 -4.40 -0.54 0.22
C GLY A 236 -5.06 -1.78 -0.36
N ALA A 237 -4.54 -2.94 0.01
CA ALA A 237 -5.10 -4.24 -0.38
C ALA A 237 -6.46 -4.50 0.31
N LEU A 238 -6.46 -4.58 1.63
CA LEU A 238 -7.66 -4.77 2.47
C LEU A 238 -7.93 -3.61 3.43
N ARG A 239 -6.89 -2.89 3.82
CA ARG A 239 -6.95 -1.70 4.66
C ARG A 239 -6.72 -0.47 3.83
N ASP A 240 -7.06 0.68 4.39
CA ASP A 240 -6.82 1.96 3.74
C ASP A 240 -5.34 2.37 3.83
N THR A 241 -4.89 3.18 2.88
CA THR A 241 -3.72 4.03 2.99
C THR A 241 -4.19 5.35 3.60
N ILE A 242 -3.53 5.85 4.64
CA ILE A 242 -4.02 6.99 5.43
C ILE A 242 -2.96 8.09 5.49
N ILE A 243 -3.36 9.31 5.16
CA ILE A 243 -2.54 10.52 5.30
C ILE A 243 -3.17 11.39 6.41
N GLY A 244 -2.46 11.53 7.52
CA GLY A 244 -2.92 12.27 8.70
C GLY A 244 -3.02 13.76 8.47
N GLU A 245 -3.90 14.39 9.27
CA GLU A 245 -4.22 15.81 9.23
C GLU A 245 -2.97 16.72 9.21
N GLY A 246 -3.02 17.78 8.40
CA GLY A 246 -1.97 18.81 8.34
C GLY A 246 -0.63 18.36 7.76
N THR A 247 -0.50 17.10 7.32
CA THR A 247 0.74 16.58 6.73
C THR A 247 1.05 17.26 5.39
N LYS A 248 2.33 17.55 5.17
CA LYS A 248 2.86 18.17 3.95
C LYS A 248 3.74 17.19 3.20
N ILE A 249 3.37 16.91 1.97
CA ILE A 249 4.05 15.99 1.07
C ILE A 249 4.54 16.80 -0.12
N ASP A 250 5.83 16.75 -0.38
CA ASP A 250 6.48 17.46 -1.47
C ASP A 250 6.32 16.69 -2.81
N ASN A 251 6.95 17.16 -3.85
CA ASN A 251 6.82 16.65 -5.21
C ASN A 251 7.49 15.27 -5.38
N LEU A 252 6.96 14.45 -6.31
CA LEU A 252 7.56 13.18 -6.73
C LEU A 252 7.73 12.17 -5.57
N VAL A 253 6.86 12.22 -4.58
CA VAL A 253 6.84 11.25 -3.48
C VAL A 253 6.02 10.03 -3.90
N GLN A 254 6.52 8.81 -3.56
CA GLN A 254 5.75 7.56 -3.70
C GLN A 254 5.31 7.07 -2.32
N ILE A 255 4.01 6.91 -2.13
CA ILE A 255 3.42 6.30 -0.93
C ILE A 255 2.77 4.98 -1.34
N GLY A 256 3.33 3.88 -0.85
CA GLY A 256 2.85 2.53 -1.14
C GLY A 256 1.55 2.16 -0.41
N HIS A 257 0.98 1.06 -0.82
CA HIS A 257 -0.28 0.53 -0.29
C HIS A 257 -0.24 0.31 1.24
N ASN A 258 -1.34 0.57 1.92
CA ASN A 258 -1.50 0.36 3.37
C ASN A 258 -0.55 1.18 4.26
N VAL A 259 0.11 2.19 3.73
CA VAL A 259 0.93 3.11 4.52
C VAL A 259 0.00 3.96 5.40
N VAL A 260 0.40 4.14 6.65
CA VAL A 260 -0.26 5.06 7.59
C VAL A 260 0.71 6.16 7.96
N ILE A 261 0.39 7.39 7.58
CA ILE A 261 1.15 8.59 7.94
C ILE A 261 0.36 9.35 9.01
N GLY A 262 1.02 9.66 10.12
CA GLY A 262 0.46 10.45 11.22
C GLY A 262 0.21 11.89 10.84
N ARG A 263 -0.17 12.71 11.81
CA ARG A 263 -0.51 14.13 11.64
C ARG A 263 0.73 15.00 11.57
N HIS A 264 0.64 16.11 10.81
CA HIS A 264 1.67 17.15 10.73
C HIS A 264 3.05 16.63 10.34
N CYS A 265 3.11 15.56 9.57
CA CYS A 265 4.36 15.04 9.02
C CYS A 265 4.89 15.91 7.88
N ILE A 266 6.19 15.89 7.66
CA ILE A 266 6.87 16.53 6.53
C ILE A 266 7.56 15.45 5.70
N ILE A 267 7.14 15.26 4.47
CA ILE A 267 7.72 14.29 3.54
C ILE A 267 8.30 15.04 2.36
N VAL A 268 9.62 15.14 2.31
CA VAL A 268 10.32 15.94 1.29
C VAL A 268 10.46 15.14 -0.02
N ALA A 269 10.71 15.86 -1.11
CA ALA A 269 10.65 15.35 -2.47
C ALA A 269 11.45 14.06 -2.73
N GLN A 270 10.93 13.25 -3.66
CA GLN A 270 11.52 11.97 -4.08
C GLN A 270 11.65 10.91 -2.97
N THR A 271 10.95 11.08 -1.85
CA THR A 271 10.87 10.05 -0.82
C THR A 271 10.01 8.89 -1.31
N GLY A 272 10.50 7.66 -1.09
CA GLY A 272 9.75 6.43 -1.36
C GLY A 272 9.39 5.70 -0.07
N ILE A 273 8.09 5.49 0.18
CA ILE A 273 7.59 4.77 1.34
C ILE A 273 6.94 3.48 0.87
N SER A 274 7.56 2.34 1.18
CA SER A 274 7.04 1.03 0.80
C SER A 274 5.81 0.63 1.60
N GLY A 275 5.05 -0.31 1.06
CA GLY A 275 3.77 -0.73 1.61
C GLY A 275 3.79 -1.12 3.08
N SER A 276 2.72 -0.81 3.79
CA SER A 276 2.50 -1.14 5.21
C SER A 276 3.48 -0.51 6.20
N ALA A 277 4.20 0.55 5.82
CA ALA A 277 4.97 1.34 6.75
C ALA A 277 4.05 2.26 7.57
N GLU A 278 4.39 2.50 8.85
CA GLU A 278 3.64 3.36 9.76
C GLU A 278 4.54 4.51 10.25
N LEU A 279 4.12 5.75 10.03
CA LEU A 279 4.77 6.95 10.52
C LEU A 279 3.91 7.57 11.63
N GLY A 280 4.49 7.82 12.78
CA GLY A 280 3.83 8.56 13.85
C GLY A 280 3.66 10.04 13.53
N ASP A 281 2.97 10.79 14.41
CA ASP A 281 2.77 12.23 14.26
C ASP A 281 4.10 12.99 14.22
N PHE A 282 4.17 14.10 13.47
CA PHE A 282 5.32 15.00 13.38
C PHE A 282 6.63 14.37 12.86
N VAL A 283 6.55 13.24 12.15
CA VAL A 283 7.73 12.65 11.49
C VAL A 283 8.18 13.54 10.35
N ALA A 284 9.50 13.74 10.22
CA ALA A 284 10.10 14.47 9.12
C ALA A 284 11.07 13.56 8.34
N LEU A 285 10.75 13.33 7.06
CA LEU A 285 11.61 12.61 6.11
C LEU A 285 12.26 13.60 5.16
N GLY A 286 13.59 13.67 5.14
CA GLY A 286 14.36 14.45 4.19
C GLY A 286 14.22 13.93 2.75
N GLY A 287 14.63 14.72 1.76
CA GLY A 287 14.52 14.33 0.36
C GLY A 287 15.25 13.01 0.04
N GLN A 288 14.67 12.22 -0.88
CA GLN A 288 15.24 10.93 -1.33
C GLN A 288 15.38 9.89 -0.21
N VAL A 289 14.57 9.95 0.83
CA VAL A 289 14.53 8.90 1.86
C VAL A 289 13.81 7.68 1.31
N GLY A 290 14.42 6.51 1.47
CA GLY A 290 13.78 5.22 1.21
C GLY A 290 13.31 4.58 2.52
N VAL A 291 12.05 4.15 2.59
CA VAL A 291 11.50 3.43 3.74
C VAL A 291 11.04 2.05 3.28
N VAL A 292 11.63 0.99 3.87
CA VAL A 292 11.19 -0.39 3.55
C VAL A 292 9.81 -0.68 4.14
N GLY A 293 9.16 -1.71 3.59
CA GLY A 293 7.81 -2.10 4.05
C GLY A 293 7.79 -2.60 5.50
N HIS A 294 6.61 -2.43 6.14
CA HIS A 294 6.30 -2.97 7.47
C HIS A 294 7.16 -2.44 8.63
N VAL A 295 7.77 -1.27 8.48
CA VAL A 295 8.51 -0.60 9.56
C VAL A 295 7.66 0.46 10.24
N LYS A 296 8.00 0.77 11.50
CA LYS A 296 7.37 1.84 12.28
C LYS A 296 8.38 2.95 12.54
N ILE A 297 8.03 4.17 12.17
CA ILE A 297 8.81 5.38 12.48
C ILE A 297 8.07 6.14 13.58
N GLY A 298 8.68 6.20 14.77
CA GLY A 298 8.06 6.81 15.95
C GLY A 298 7.82 8.31 15.80
N ALA A 299 6.82 8.83 16.51
CA ALA A 299 6.42 10.23 16.46
C ALA A 299 7.59 11.19 16.69
N GLY A 300 7.66 12.28 15.92
CA GLY A 300 8.71 13.30 16.00
C GLY A 300 10.09 12.86 15.53
N ALA A 301 10.25 11.65 15.00
CA ALA A 301 11.52 11.21 14.43
C ALA A 301 11.86 11.99 13.16
N GLN A 302 13.15 12.25 12.97
CA GLN A 302 13.68 12.99 11.82
C GLN A 302 14.70 12.14 11.08
N ILE A 303 14.46 11.90 9.80
CA ILE A 303 15.35 11.12 8.92
C ILE A 303 16.05 12.07 7.95
N ALA A 304 17.38 12.07 7.98
CA ALA A 304 18.18 12.90 7.07
C ALA A 304 18.00 12.48 5.60
N ALA A 305 18.18 13.42 4.69
CA ALA A 305 18.08 13.19 3.25
C ALA A 305 18.96 12.02 2.78
N SER A 306 18.54 11.33 1.72
CA SER A 306 19.25 10.21 1.08
C SER A 306 19.55 9.05 2.03
N SER A 307 18.68 8.83 3.02
CA SER A 307 18.82 7.73 3.99
C SER A 307 17.88 6.57 3.67
N ASN A 308 18.30 5.35 4.04
CA ASN A 308 17.45 4.16 3.94
C ASN A 308 17.04 3.68 5.34
N VAL A 309 15.75 3.69 5.62
CA VAL A 309 15.15 3.14 6.84
C VAL A 309 14.85 1.68 6.62
N ARG A 310 15.58 0.78 7.29
CA ARG A 310 15.46 -0.68 7.14
C ARG A 310 14.87 -1.37 8.38
N GLY A 311 14.50 -0.64 9.38
CA GLY A 311 13.92 -1.17 10.63
C GLY A 311 13.22 -0.07 11.41
N ASP A 312 12.58 -0.46 12.52
CA ASP A 312 11.80 0.46 13.33
C ASP A 312 12.69 1.58 13.92
N VAL A 313 12.16 2.80 13.91
CA VAL A 313 12.81 4.01 14.38
C VAL A 313 12.13 4.49 15.66
N PRO A 314 12.84 4.67 16.78
CA PRO A 314 12.25 5.19 18.01
C PRO A 314 11.71 6.63 17.85
N PRO A 315 10.74 7.05 18.70
CA PRO A 315 10.22 8.42 18.69
C PRO A 315 11.30 9.47 18.99
N GLY A 316 11.19 10.64 18.38
CA GLY A 316 11.99 11.84 18.69
C GLY A 316 13.47 11.78 18.31
N VAL A 317 13.92 10.70 17.68
CA VAL A 317 15.34 10.54 17.31
C VAL A 317 15.67 11.17 15.96
N ARG A 318 16.94 11.45 15.74
CA ARG A 318 17.49 11.89 14.45
C ARG A 318 18.39 10.80 13.87
N TRP A 319 17.95 10.20 12.78
CA TRP A 319 18.67 9.15 12.08
C TRP A 319 19.09 9.57 10.68
N GLY A 320 20.14 8.93 10.16
CA GLY A 320 20.62 9.21 8.81
C GLY A 320 21.55 8.12 8.30
N GLY A 321 21.82 8.15 7.01
CA GLY A 321 22.73 7.23 6.34
C GLY A 321 22.04 6.05 5.66
N THR A 322 22.88 5.24 5.02
CA THR A 322 22.45 4.05 4.28
C THR A 322 23.21 2.83 4.80
N PRO A 323 22.59 1.92 5.57
CA PRO A 323 21.24 2.02 6.14
C PRO A 323 21.10 3.18 7.14
N ALA A 324 19.86 3.68 7.34
CA ALA A 324 19.63 4.73 8.34
C ALA A 324 19.95 4.23 9.75
N LYS A 325 20.70 5.01 10.48
CA LYS A 325 21.15 4.76 11.85
C LYS A 325 21.25 6.08 12.61
N PRO A 326 21.47 6.07 13.95
CA PRO A 326 21.69 7.28 14.70
C PRO A 326 22.74 8.17 14.03
N LEU A 327 22.41 9.44 13.79
CA LEU A 327 23.23 10.34 12.96
C LEU A 327 24.68 10.48 13.49
N ARG A 328 24.83 10.54 14.84
CA ARG A 328 26.16 10.61 15.47
C ARG A 328 27.00 9.36 15.21
N LEU A 329 26.37 8.19 15.21
CA LEU A 329 27.03 6.91 14.91
C LEU A 329 27.47 6.88 13.44
N TRP A 330 26.60 7.28 12.51
CA TRP A 330 26.92 7.34 11.10
C TRP A 330 28.13 8.23 10.79
N PHE A 331 28.17 9.46 11.32
CA PHE A 331 29.33 10.34 11.14
C PHE A 331 30.59 9.79 11.78
N ARG A 332 30.48 9.11 12.93
CA ARG A 332 31.62 8.46 13.58
C ARG A 332 32.17 7.31 12.72
N GLU A 333 31.31 6.49 12.14
CA GLU A 333 31.69 5.39 11.24
C GLU A 333 32.36 5.92 9.96
N LEU A 334 31.77 6.93 9.30
CA LEU A 334 32.36 7.55 8.11
C LEU A 334 33.74 8.12 8.40
N THR A 335 33.92 8.76 9.56
CA THR A 335 35.21 9.31 9.97
C THR A 335 36.23 8.20 10.21
N LEU A 336 35.80 7.09 10.84
CA LEU A 336 36.65 5.92 11.05
C LEU A 336 37.06 5.26 9.73
N LEU A 337 36.10 5.00 8.85
CA LEU A 337 36.36 4.43 7.52
C LEU A 337 37.32 5.29 6.70
N ARG A 338 37.17 6.63 6.73
CA ARG A 338 38.10 7.56 6.06
C ARG A 338 39.52 7.41 6.63
N LYS A 339 39.66 7.42 7.96
CA LYS A 339 40.99 7.22 8.63
C LYS A 339 41.61 5.86 8.32
N LEU A 340 40.78 4.79 8.23
CA LEU A 340 41.23 3.46 7.84
C LEU A 340 41.68 3.41 6.38
N ALA A 341 40.96 4.04 5.47
CA ALA A 341 41.31 4.11 4.04
C ALA A 341 42.62 4.90 3.78
N GLU A 342 42.93 5.89 4.61
CA GLU A 342 44.19 6.66 4.56
C GLU A 342 45.42 5.85 5.06
N ARG A 343 45.20 4.73 5.77
CA ARG A 343 46.29 3.86 6.28
C ARG A 343 46.76 2.91 5.19
N LYS A 344 47.99 3.06 4.73
CA LYS A 344 48.61 2.26 3.66
C LYS A 344 48.99 0.82 4.06
N ASP A 345 48.83 0.45 5.34
CA ASP A 345 49.27 -0.79 5.94
C ASP A 345 48.16 -1.83 6.22
N LEU A 346 46.93 -1.56 5.84
CA LEU A 346 45.86 -2.54 5.96
C LEU A 346 45.78 -3.43 4.71
N THR A 347 46.49 -4.54 4.75
CA THR A 347 46.16 -5.71 3.93
C THR A 347 44.92 -6.33 4.51
N LEU A 348 43.83 -6.36 3.74
CA LEU A 348 42.63 -7.14 4.07
C LEU A 348 43.05 -8.62 4.03
N ASP A 349 43.25 -9.23 5.21
CA ASP A 349 43.41 -10.67 5.34
C ASP A 349 42.07 -11.30 4.83
N GLN A 350 42.15 -12.10 3.77
CA GLN A 350 41.03 -12.87 3.27
C GLN A 350 40.74 -14.02 4.21
N GLY A 351 40.21 -13.72 5.39
CA GLY A 351 39.69 -14.72 6.31
C GLY A 351 38.55 -15.49 5.69
N GLU A 352 38.71 -16.78 5.64
CA GLU A 352 37.80 -17.79 5.13
C GLU A 352 36.35 -17.57 5.60
N GLY A 353 35.45 -17.64 4.64
CA GLY A 353 34.03 -17.38 4.83
C GLY A 353 33.35 -18.31 5.81
N SER A 354 32.72 -17.76 6.81
CA SER A 354 31.60 -18.40 7.48
C SER A 354 30.30 -18.04 6.75
N SER A 355 29.71 -19.06 6.12
CA SER A 355 28.47 -19.03 5.42
C SER A 355 27.31 -18.58 6.32
N HIS A 356 26.85 -17.34 6.15
CA HIS A 356 25.49 -16.96 6.50
C HIS A 356 24.70 -16.81 5.22
N THR A 357 23.95 -17.86 4.90
CA THR A 357 22.99 -17.91 3.81
C THR A 357 21.82 -16.96 4.10
N GLY A 358 21.95 -15.75 3.61
CA GLY A 358 20.82 -14.86 3.34
C GLY A 358 20.68 -14.80 1.82
N GLU A 359 19.73 -15.53 1.27
CA GLU A 359 19.48 -15.53 -0.17
C GLU A 359 18.99 -14.14 -0.62
N GLU A 360 19.89 -13.39 -1.25
CA GLU A 360 19.51 -12.30 -2.16
C GLU A 360 19.10 -12.95 -3.51
N PRO A 361 18.05 -12.47 -4.17
CA PRO A 361 17.71 -12.97 -5.50
C PRO A 361 18.75 -12.47 -6.50
N THR A 362 19.64 -13.36 -6.93
CA THR A 362 20.57 -13.12 -8.04
C THR A 362 19.80 -13.07 -9.36
N LEU A 363 19.87 -11.92 -10.03
CA LEU A 363 19.57 -11.79 -11.44
C LEU A 363 20.60 -12.60 -12.22
N SER A 364 20.22 -13.78 -12.71
CA SER A 364 21.04 -14.63 -13.59
C SER A 364 21.30 -13.89 -14.90
N ARG A 365 22.57 -13.60 -15.19
CA ARG A 365 23.04 -13.24 -16.53
C ARG A 365 23.02 -14.52 -17.38
N GLU A 366 22.23 -14.53 -18.45
CA GLU A 366 22.33 -15.55 -19.51
C GLU A 366 23.68 -15.43 -20.23
N PRO A 367 24.33 -16.55 -20.57
CA PRO A 367 25.53 -16.53 -21.40
C PRO A 367 25.17 -16.20 -22.85
N ARG A 368 25.87 -15.24 -23.44
CA ARG A 368 25.78 -14.95 -24.88
C ARG A 368 26.23 -16.17 -25.67
N GLY A 369 25.32 -16.78 -26.40
CA GLY A 369 25.61 -17.81 -27.35
C GLY A 369 26.51 -17.31 -28.49
N ALA A 370 27.58 -17.99 -28.74
CA ALA A 370 28.40 -17.82 -29.94
C ALA A 370 27.59 -18.31 -31.16
N GLY A 371 27.42 -17.44 -32.15
CA GLY A 371 26.90 -17.85 -33.45
C GLY A 371 27.92 -18.64 -34.23
N PRO A 372 27.48 -19.55 -35.11
CA PRO A 372 28.40 -20.25 -36.01
C PRO A 372 28.73 -19.39 -37.24
N ASP A 373 30.01 -19.43 -37.62
CA ASP A 373 30.50 -19.01 -38.92
C ASP A 373 29.89 -19.89 -40.03
N GLU A 374 29.25 -19.27 -41.02
CA GLU A 374 29.41 -19.45 -42.47
C GLU A 374 28.42 -18.54 -43.21
#